data_30d6da734ef7a77b9eebcb8e70a53e43
#
_entry.id   30d6da734ef7a77b9eebcb8e70a53e43
#
_cell.length_a   1.000
_cell.length_b   1.000
_cell.length_c   1.000
_cell.angle_alpha   90.00
_cell.angle_beta   90.00
_cell.angle_gamma   90.00
#
_symmetry.space_group_name_H-M   'P 1'
#
loop_
_entity.id
_entity.type
_entity.pdbx_description
1 polymer ?
#
loop_
_entity_poly.entity_id
_entity_poly.type
_entity_poly.pdbx_seq_one_letter_code
_entity_poly.pdbx_strand_id
1 'polypeptide(L)'
;MIAGIVAVVLLGVIAIFQAALALGAPWGEAAWGGQNPGVLPRNLRIASGIAAIVIYPLIILLVMAGAGLIDDGWVPVNITIVMWILAALLTVGAVMNAISRSPRERLWAPVALVVAICCAVIAIGA
;
A
#
# COMPACT_ATOMS: atom_id res chain seq x y z
N MET A 1 13.82 11.96 3.58
CA MET A 1 13.58 11.97 2.12
C MET A 1 13.77 10.62 1.47
N ILE A 2 14.86 9.90 1.77
CA ILE A 2 15.08 8.55 1.20
C ILE A 2 13.95 7.60 1.56
N ALA A 3 13.51 7.59 2.83
CA ALA A 3 12.38 6.75 3.26
C ALA A 3 11.11 7.07 2.47
N GLY A 4 10.86 8.34 2.18
CA GLY A 4 9.71 8.75 1.37
C GLY A 4 9.80 8.24 -0.06
N ILE A 5 10.96 8.32 -0.68
CA ILE A 5 11.18 7.84 -2.05
C ILE A 5 11.00 6.32 -2.11
N VAL A 6 11.59 5.57 -1.18
CA VAL A 6 11.44 4.11 -1.11
C VAL A 6 9.97 3.73 -0.96
N ALA A 7 9.26 4.37 -0.03
CA ALA A 7 7.85 4.10 0.20
C ALA A 7 7.00 4.38 -1.05
N VAL A 8 7.23 5.50 -1.72
CA VAL A 8 6.48 5.88 -2.93
C VAL A 8 6.72 4.87 -4.06
N VAL A 9 7.95 4.44 -4.27
CA VAL A 9 8.28 3.43 -5.29
C VAL A 9 7.55 2.12 -5.00
N LEU A 10 7.62 1.63 -3.76
CA LEU A 10 6.96 0.37 -3.38
C LEU A 10 5.43 0.47 -3.44
N LEU A 11 4.86 1.58 -3.00
CA LEU A 11 3.41 1.83 -3.11
C LEU A 11 2.99 1.91 -4.57
N GLY A 12 3.81 2.49 -5.43
CA GLY A 12 3.58 2.51 -6.88
C GLY A 12 3.53 1.10 -7.48
N VAL A 13 4.44 0.22 -7.06
CA VAL A 13 4.43 -1.19 -7.47
C VAL A 13 3.13 -1.87 -7.04
N ILE A 14 2.70 -1.67 -5.80
CA ILE A 14 1.44 -2.22 -5.30
C ILE A 14 0.25 -1.68 -6.11
N ALA A 15 0.23 -0.38 -6.39
CA ALA A 15 -0.84 0.24 -7.18
C ALA A 15 -0.92 -0.35 -8.59
N ILE A 16 0.21 -0.55 -9.24
CA ILE A 16 0.28 -1.17 -10.57
C ILE A 16 -0.23 -2.62 -10.52
N PHE A 17 0.14 -3.37 -9.49
CA PHE A 17 -0.37 -4.73 -9.27
C PHE A 17 -1.90 -4.73 -9.14
N GLN A 18 -2.46 -3.83 -8.33
CA GLN A 18 -3.91 -3.71 -8.17
C GLN A 18 -4.60 -3.32 -9.49
N ALA A 19 -3.99 -2.42 -10.26
CA ALA A 19 -4.51 -2.05 -11.58
C ALA A 19 -4.52 -3.25 -12.52
N ALA A 20 -3.47 -4.05 -12.52
CA ALA A 20 -3.40 -5.27 -13.33
C ALA A 20 -4.51 -6.27 -12.96
N LEU A 21 -4.77 -6.46 -11.66
CA LEU A 21 -5.87 -7.32 -11.19
C LEU A 21 -7.21 -6.80 -11.68
N ALA A 22 -7.44 -5.49 -11.61
CA ALA A 22 -8.68 -4.86 -12.07
C ALA A 22 -8.89 -5.06 -13.58
N LEU A 23 -7.82 -5.06 -14.36
CA LEU A 23 -7.85 -5.27 -15.80
C LEU A 23 -7.94 -6.74 -16.21
N GLY A 24 -7.94 -7.66 -15.25
CA GLY A 24 -8.15 -9.09 -15.51
C GLY A 24 -6.90 -9.94 -15.52
N ALA A 25 -5.77 -9.46 -14.98
CA ALA A 25 -4.58 -10.29 -14.82
C ALA A 25 -4.89 -11.55 -13.98
N PRO A 26 -4.40 -12.73 -14.37
CA PRO A 26 -4.71 -14.00 -13.69
C PRO A 26 -3.83 -14.22 -12.45
N TRP A 27 -3.73 -13.21 -11.58
CA TRP A 27 -2.84 -13.19 -10.40
C TRP A 27 -3.60 -13.16 -9.08
N GLY A 28 -4.84 -13.65 -9.09
CA GLY A 28 -5.71 -13.62 -7.91
C GLY A 28 -5.15 -14.32 -6.68
N GLU A 29 -4.26 -15.32 -6.86
CA GLU A 29 -3.60 -16.00 -5.73
C GLU A 29 -2.73 -15.08 -4.88
N ALA A 30 -2.26 -13.96 -5.44
CA ALA A 30 -1.40 -13.00 -4.77
C ALA A 30 -2.16 -11.90 -4.04
N ALA A 31 -3.50 -11.95 -4.00
CA ALA A 31 -4.33 -10.90 -3.43
C ALA A 31 -5.59 -11.45 -2.79
N TRP A 32 -6.24 -10.61 -1.98
CA TRP A 32 -7.56 -10.89 -1.39
C TRP A 32 -7.64 -12.23 -0.67
N GLY A 33 -6.62 -12.55 0.12
CA GLY A 33 -6.53 -13.79 0.88
C GLY A 33 -6.08 -15.01 0.08
N GLY A 34 -5.79 -14.87 -1.21
CA GLY A 34 -5.34 -15.96 -2.07
C GLY A 34 -6.41 -16.99 -2.41
N GLN A 35 -7.68 -16.71 -2.12
CA GLN A 35 -8.79 -17.64 -2.29
C GLN A 35 -9.35 -17.70 -3.72
N ASN A 36 -8.92 -16.79 -4.59
CA ASN A 36 -9.44 -16.63 -5.94
C ASN A 36 -8.32 -16.77 -6.97
N PRO A 37 -7.81 -17.99 -7.22
CA PRO A 37 -6.75 -18.19 -8.20
C PRO A 37 -7.22 -17.80 -9.61
N GLY A 38 -6.29 -17.28 -10.40
CA GLY A 38 -6.58 -16.81 -11.74
C GLY A 38 -7.18 -15.41 -11.74
N VAL A 39 -8.11 -15.15 -12.66
CA VAL A 39 -8.78 -13.85 -12.77
C VAL A 39 -9.75 -13.67 -11.60
N LEU A 40 -9.67 -12.52 -10.92
CA LEU A 40 -10.57 -12.20 -9.80
C LEU A 40 -12.03 -12.10 -10.26
N PRO A 41 -13.00 -12.43 -9.39
CA PRO A 41 -14.40 -12.15 -9.66
C PRO A 41 -14.64 -10.63 -9.77
N ARG A 42 -15.73 -10.24 -10.42
CA ARG A 42 -16.03 -8.84 -10.76
C ARG A 42 -15.97 -7.90 -9.56
N ASN A 43 -16.54 -8.29 -8.42
CA ASN A 43 -16.54 -7.44 -7.21
C ASN A 43 -15.13 -7.15 -6.70
N LEU A 44 -14.22 -8.14 -6.73
CA LEU A 44 -12.84 -7.95 -6.31
C LEU A 44 -12.02 -7.19 -7.36
N ARG A 45 -12.34 -7.33 -8.64
CA ARG A 45 -11.73 -6.50 -9.70
C ARG A 45 -12.10 -5.03 -9.53
N ILE A 46 -13.35 -4.73 -9.21
CA ILE A 46 -13.79 -3.37 -8.91
C ILE A 46 -13.06 -2.83 -7.68
N ALA A 47 -12.98 -3.62 -6.61
CA ALA A 47 -12.26 -3.24 -5.40
C ALA A 47 -10.77 -2.97 -5.68
N SER A 48 -10.12 -3.80 -6.49
CA SER A 48 -8.73 -3.60 -6.90
C SER A 48 -8.57 -2.32 -7.74
N GLY A 49 -9.53 -2.01 -8.60
CA GLY A 49 -9.55 -0.76 -9.37
C GLY A 49 -9.67 0.47 -8.50
N ILE A 50 -10.52 0.44 -7.49
CA ILE A 50 -10.65 1.52 -6.51
C ILE A 50 -9.34 1.68 -5.73
N ALA A 51 -8.73 0.58 -5.30
CA ALA A 51 -7.44 0.62 -4.62
C ALA A 51 -6.36 1.27 -5.50
N ALA A 52 -6.28 0.89 -6.78
CA ALA A 52 -5.28 1.40 -7.71
C ALA A 52 -5.45 2.89 -8.04
N ILE A 53 -6.70 3.37 -8.16
CA ILE A 53 -6.99 4.72 -8.64
C ILE A 53 -7.17 5.71 -7.48
N VAL A 54 -7.68 5.27 -6.34
CA VAL A 54 -8.05 6.14 -5.21
C VAL A 54 -7.14 5.90 -4.01
N ILE A 55 -7.12 4.67 -3.49
CA ILE A 55 -6.52 4.37 -2.18
C ILE A 55 -4.99 4.55 -2.22
N TYR A 56 -4.31 3.83 -3.11
CA TYR A 56 -2.85 3.90 -3.19
C TYR A 56 -2.32 5.25 -3.67
N PRO A 57 -2.92 5.91 -4.67
CA PRO A 57 -2.52 7.28 -4.99
C PRO A 57 -2.67 8.27 -3.84
N LEU A 58 -3.73 8.15 -3.03
CA LEU A 58 -3.91 8.98 -1.85
C LEU A 58 -2.80 8.70 -0.81
N ILE A 59 -2.51 7.43 -0.53
CA ILE A 59 -1.43 7.06 0.38
C ILE A 59 -0.09 7.59 -0.11
N ILE A 60 0.19 7.48 -1.41
CA ILE A 60 1.41 8.02 -2.02
C ILE A 60 1.51 9.53 -1.78
N LEU A 61 0.43 10.29 -2.03
CA LEU A 61 0.41 11.73 -1.81
C LEU A 61 0.65 12.08 -0.33
N LEU A 62 0.04 11.34 0.58
CA LEU A 62 0.22 11.54 2.02
C LEU A 62 1.68 11.27 2.45
N VAL A 63 2.29 10.22 1.92
CA VAL A 63 3.70 9.91 2.20
C VAL A 63 4.61 10.99 1.62
N MET A 64 4.35 11.46 0.42
CA MET A 64 5.11 12.55 -0.19
C MET A 64 5.01 13.83 0.65
N ALA A 65 3.83 14.14 1.16
CA ALA A 65 3.63 15.29 2.05
C ALA A 65 4.39 15.10 3.36
N GLY A 66 4.30 13.93 3.97
CA GLY A 66 5.02 13.62 5.22
C GLY A 66 6.53 13.67 5.08
N ALA A 67 7.04 13.25 3.93
CA ALA A 67 8.48 13.26 3.63
C ALA A 67 9.01 14.64 3.20
N GLY A 68 8.13 15.63 3.06
CA GLY A 68 8.52 16.97 2.59
C GLY A 68 8.78 17.06 1.09
N LEU A 69 8.36 16.06 0.31
CA LEU A 69 8.49 16.08 -1.15
C LEU A 69 7.47 16.99 -1.81
N ILE A 70 6.33 17.18 -1.17
CA ILE A 70 5.29 18.13 -1.57
C ILE A 70 4.77 18.86 -0.33
N ASP A 71 4.05 19.96 -0.55
CA ASP A 71 3.40 20.71 0.52
C ASP A 71 2.33 19.86 1.23
N ASP A 72 2.19 20.04 2.55
CA ASP A 72 1.23 19.30 3.37
C ASP A 72 0.00 20.14 3.79
N GLY A 73 -0.08 21.39 3.33
CA GLY A 73 -1.14 22.32 3.71
C GLY A 73 -2.56 21.86 3.36
N TRP A 74 -2.70 20.91 2.43
CA TRP A 74 -3.98 20.32 2.03
C TRP A 74 -4.47 19.21 2.98
N VAL A 75 -3.59 18.74 3.88
CA VAL A 75 -3.93 17.69 4.84
C VAL A 75 -4.60 18.33 6.06
N PRO A 76 -5.85 17.93 6.42
CA PRO A 76 -6.63 18.62 7.46
C PRO A 76 -6.19 18.28 8.89
N VAL A 77 -5.24 17.37 9.07
CA VAL A 77 -4.71 16.96 10.37
C VAL A 77 -3.18 16.98 10.34
N ASN A 78 -2.55 16.86 11.52
CA ASN A 78 -1.10 16.82 11.62
C ASN A 78 -0.54 15.64 10.82
N ILE A 79 0.41 15.93 9.92
CA ILE A 79 0.96 14.91 9.03
C ILE A 79 1.71 13.80 9.79
N THR A 80 2.31 14.11 10.92
CA THR A 80 2.98 13.11 11.77
C THR A 80 2.00 12.06 12.27
N ILE A 81 0.80 12.49 12.67
CA ILE A 81 -0.28 11.56 13.07
C ILE A 81 -0.67 10.66 11.90
N VAL A 82 -0.82 11.24 10.71
CA VAL A 82 -1.12 10.49 9.49
C VAL A 82 -0.05 9.43 9.22
N MET A 83 1.22 9.79 9.34
CA MET A 83 2.32 8.84 9.12
C MET A 83 2.27 7.67 10.12
N TRP A 84 1.97 7.93 11.39
CA TRP A 84 1.82 6.86 12.39
C TRP A 84 0.63 5.97 12.10
N ILE A 85 -0.49 6.53 11.66
CA ILE A 85 -1.68 5.76 11.26
C ILE A 85 -1.35 4.87 10.06
N LEU A 86 -0.68 5.40 9.05
CA LEU A 86 -0.26 4.62 7.89
C LEU A 86 0.73 3.51 8.28
N ALA A 87 1.68 3.81 9.16
CA ALA A 87 2.61 2.80 9.67
C ALA A 87 1.86 1.65 10.35
N ALA A 88 0.86 1.96 11.17
CA ALA A 88 0.04 0.95 11.85
C ALA A 88 -0.77 0.11 10.85
N LEU A 89 -1.46 0.76 9.90
CA LEU A 89 -2.28 0.07 8.90
C LEU A 89 -1.44 -0.83 8.01
N LEU A 90 -0.27 -0.36 7.58
CA LEU A 90 0.63 -1.15 6.72
C LEU A 90 1.28 -2.31 7.49
N THR A 91 1.53 -2.14 8.79
CA THR A 91 2.00 -3.23 9.65
C THR A 91 0.93 -4.32 9.77
N VAL A 92 -0.33 -3.94 9.97
CA VAL A 92 -1.46 -4.89 9.97
C VAL A 92 -1.52 -5.62 8.62
N GLY A 93 -1.42 -4.88 7.51
CA GLY A 93 -1.37 -5.48 6.17
C GLY A 93 -0.22 -6.45 5.99
N ALA A 94 0.97 -6.11 6.50
CA ALA A 94 2.14 -6.98 6.45
C ALA A 94 1.91 -8.29 7.22
N VAL A 95 1.32 -8.21 8.42
CA VAL A 95 0.97 -9.39 9.22
C VAL A 95 -0.05 -10.25 8.47
N MET A 96 -1.11 -9.64 7.92
CA MET A 96 -2.14 -10.35 7.16
C MET A 96 -1.54 -11.09 5.97
N ASN A 97 -0.63 -10.45 5.24
CA ASN A 97 0.06 -11.09 4.13
C ASN A 97 1.01 -12.21 4.59
N ALA A 98 1.72 -12.02 5.70
CA ALA A 98 2.66 -13.00 6.24
C ALA A 98 1.97 -14.28 6.69
N ILE A 99 0.77 -14.19 7.26
CA ILE A 99 0.00 -15.34 7.73
C ILE A 99 -0.93 -15.92 6.65
N SER A 100 -0.94 -15.37 5.45
CA SER A 100 -1.74 -15.88 4.35
C SER A 100 -1.35 -17.32 4.00
N ARG A 101 -2.32 -18.13 3.65
CA ARG A 101 -2.09 -19.49 3.14
C ARG A 101 -1.51 -19.49 1.73
N SER A 102 -1.66 -18.40 0.98
CA SER A 102 -1.10 -18.27 -0.35
C SER A 102 0.37 -17.87 -0.30
N PRO A 103 1.30 -18.70 -0.84
CA PRO A 103 2.72 -18.32 -0.90
C PRO A 103 2.95 -17.05 -1.72
N ARG A 104 2.14 -16.80 -2.73
CA ARG A 104 2.26 -15.61 -3.59
C ARG A 104 1.84 -14.35 -2.85
N GLU A 105 0.78 -14.42 -2.04
CA GLU A 105 0.36 -13.29 -1.21
C GLU A 105 1.39 -12.95 -0.14
N ARG A 106 2.05 -13.96 0.42
CA ARG A 106 3.11 -13.76 1.43
C ARG A 106 4.29 -12.93 0.92
N LEU A 107 4.51 -12.85 -0.40
CA LEU A 107 5.55 -12.00 -0.99
C LEU A 107 5.30 -10.51 -0.74
N TRP A 108 4.06 -10.11 -0.48
CA TRP A 108 3.72 -8.72 -0.16
C TRP A 108 4.02 -8.33 1.29
N ALA A 109 4.21 -9.29 2.18
CA ALA A 109 4.49 -9.01 3.58
C ALA A 109 5.77 -8.16 3.78
N PRO A 110 6.94 -8.51 3.21
CA PRO A 110 8.13 -7.67 3.33
C PRO A 110 7.96 -6.31 2.65
N VAL A 111 7.22 -6.23 1.56
CA VAL A 111 6.93 -4.96 0.87
C VAL A 111 6.14 -4.03 1.77
N ALA A 112 5.03 -4.51 2.33
CA ALA A 112 4.20 -3.74 3.25
C ALA A 112 4.96 -3.34 4.52
N LEU A 113 5.79 -4.24 5.05
CA LEU A 113 6.61 -3.97 6.23
C LEU A 113 7.63 -2.85 5.97
N VAL A 114 8.31 -2.88 4.84
CA VAL A 114 9.27 -1.82 4.46
C VAL A 114 8.56 -0.49 4.35
N VAL A 115 7.38 -0.43 3.73
CA VAL A 115 6.61 0.82 3.63
C VAL A 115 6.18 1.29 5.03
N ALA A 116 5.74 0.39 5.90
CA ALA A 116 5.38 0.71 7.28
C ALA A 116 6.57 1.32 8.05
N ILE A 117 7.75 0.72 7.93
CA ILE A 117 8.98 1.23 8.54
C ILE A 117 9.32 2.61 7.97
N CYS A 118 9.20 2.82 6.66
CA CYS A 118 9.42 4.12 6.04
C CYS A 118 8.48 5.17 6.61
N CYS A 119 7.21 4.87 6.78
CA CYS A 119 6.24 5.80 7.39
C CYS A 119 6.61 6.13 8.85
N ALA A 120 7.04 5.14 9.62
CA ALA A 120 7.50 5.36 11.00
C ALA A 120 8.76 6.23 11.05
N VAL A 121 9.72 5.99 10.16
CA VAL A 121 10.95 6.81 10.04
C VAL A 121 10.59 8.26 9.72
N ILE A 122 9.67 8.47 8.78
CA ILE A 122 9.19 9.81 8.42
C ILE A 122 8.52 10.47 9.64
N ALA A 123 7.67 9.74 10.36
CA ALA A 123 6.98 10.25 11.53
C ALA A 123 7.95 10.67 12.64
N ILE A 124 9.01 9.91 12.87
CA ILE A 124 10.04 10.21 13.88
C ILE A 124 10.83 11.47 13.49
N GLY A 125 11.13 11.63 12.21
CA GLY A 125 11.89 12.77 11.69
C GLY A 125 11.08 14.04 11.45
N ALA A 126 9.78 13.94 11.53
CA ALA A 126 8.88 15.05 11.22
C ALA A 126 8.69 16.05 12.37
#